data_fc18b22aaa2263e733c566aa4cf9ec9f
#
_entry.id   fc18b22aaa2263e733c566aa4cf9ec9f
#
_cell.length_a   1.000
_cell.length_b   1.000
_cell.length_c   1.000
_cell.angle_alpha   90.00
_cell.angle_beta   90.00
_cell.angle_gamma   90.00
#
_symmetry.space_group_name_H-M   'P 1'
#
loop_
_entity.id
_entity.type
_entity.pdbx_description
1 polymer ?
#
loop_
_entity_poly.entity_id
_entity_poly.type
_entity_poly.pdbx_seq_one_letter_code
_entity_poly.pdbx_strand_id
1 'polypeptide(L)'
;MTIQEFRDYMASGKPVVGGGEVHMMFHQLSQEALRITAEINGKYHTPEELHTLLEQLWGREVPKTVGMFPPFHTDCGKNTIVGERVFINTGCKFQDQGGITIDEGALIGHNVVLATINHDLDPARRQSMSYAPIHIGKNVWIGANATVLAGVTIGDGAVVAGAVVTKDVEPNTIVGGVPAKVIRKIDV
;
A
#
# COMPACT_ATOMS: atom_id res chain seq x y z
N MET A 1 -19.57 6.00 11.22
CA MET A 1 -18.23 5.45 11.61
C MET A 1 -17.18 6.53 11.49
N THR A 2 -16.35 6.73 12.50
CA THR A 2 -15.17 7.60 12.47
C THR A 2 -13.98 6.89 11.80
N ILE A 3 -12.94 7.65 11.44
CA ILE A 3 -11.70 7.07 10.88
C ILE A 3 -11.03 6.13 11.89
N GLN A 4 -11.08 6.44 13.18
CA GLN A 4 -10.48 5.57 14.20
C GLN A 4 -11.27 4.27 14.34
N GLU A 5 -12.59 4.32 14.40
CA GLU A 5 -13.45 3.12 14.42
C GLU A 5 -13.24 2.26 13.17
N PHE A 6 -13.03 2.89 12.02
CA PHE A 6 -12.68 2.18 10.78
C PHE A 6 -11.34 1.46 10.91
N ARG A 7 -10.29 2.14 11.36
CA ARG A 7 -8.97 1.53 11.58
C ARG A 7 -9.03 0.39 12.57
N ASP A 8 -9.76 0.55 13.68
CA ASP A 8 -9.94 -0.49 14.71
C ASP A 8 -10.68 -1.70 14.14
N TYR A 9 -11.71 -1.46 13.30
CA TYR A 9 -12.40 -2.55 12.61
C TYR A 9 -11.44 -3.30 11.67
N MET A 10 -10.69 -2.58 10.85
CA MET A 10 -9.73 -3.19 9.93
C MET A 10 -8.61 -3.93 10.69
N ALA A 11 -8.16 -3.44 11.82
CA ALA A 11 -7.19 -4.14 12.67
C ALA A 11 -7.78 -5.43 13.31
N SER A 12 -9.10 -5.55 13.43
CA SER A 12 -9.75 -6.73 14.00
C SER A 12 -9.75 -7.98 13.11
N GLY A 13 -9.44 -7.83 11.81
CA GLY A 13 -9.45 -8.92 10.82
C GLY A 13 -10.85 -9.45 10.47
N LYS A 14 -11.92 -8.81 10.93
CA LYS A 14 -13.30 -9.23 10.60
C LYS A 14 -13.61 -8.97 9.14
N PRO A 15 -14.31 -9.89 8.44
CA PRO A 15 -14.63 -9.71 7.02
C PRO A 15 -15.57 -8.52 6.81
N VAL A 16 -15.41 -7.84 5.68
CA VAL A 16 -16.28 -6.73 5.30
C VAL A 16 -17.49 -7.26 4.54
N VAL A 17 -18.68 -7.07 5.13
CA VAL A 17 -19.94 -7.48 4.51
C VAL A 17 -20.33 -6.45 3.44
N GLY A 18 -20.62 -6.93 2.22
CA GLY A 18 -21.10 -6.09 1.13
C GLY A 18 -22.38 -5.34 1.49
N GLY A 19 -22.39 -4.01 1.28
CA GLY A 19 -23.50 -3.13 1.67
C GLY A 19 -23.55 -2.74 3.15
N GLY A 20 -22.66 -3.30 4.00
CA GLY A 20 -22.57 -2.95 5.42
C GLY A 20 -21.91 -1.59 5.68
N GLU A 21 -21.91 -1.16 6.95
CA GLU A 21 -21.37 0.15 7.36
C GLU A 21 -19.91 0.36 6.96
N VAL A 22 -19.06 -0.66 7.17
CA VAL A 22 -17.63 -0.60 6.79
C VAL A 22 -17.46 -0.51 5.28
N HIS A 23 -18.28 -1.24 4.51
CA HIS A 23 -18.27 -1.15 3.04
C HIS A 23 -18.66 0.26 2.57
N MET A 24 -19.66 0.88 3.21
CA MET A 24 -20.05 2.27 2.91
C MET A 24 -18.91 3.25 3.29
N MET A 25 -18.19 2.99 4.38
CA MET A 25 -17.02 3.80 4.75
C MET A 25 -15.89 3.70 3.71
N PHE A 26 -15.68 2.54 3.09
CA PHE A 26 -14.75 2.41 1.96
C PHE A 26 -15.08 3.41 0.86
N HIS A 27 -16.36 3.48 0.42
CA HIS A 27 -16.76 4.42 -0.62
C HIS A 27 -16.55 5.88 -0.21
N GLN A 28 -16.83 6.23 1.04
CA GLN A 28 -16.61 7.59 1.54
C GLN A 28 -15.13 7.97 1.52
N LEU A 29 -14.26 7.10 2.04
CA LEU A 29 -12.82 7.33 2.07
C LEU A 29 -12.22 7.34 0.66
N SER A 30 -12.72 6.49 -0.26
CA SER A 30 -12.30 6.51 -1.66
C SER A 30 -12.63 7.83 -2.35
N GLN A 31 -13.78 8.44 -2.09
CA GLN A 31 -14.10 9.76 -2.67
C GLN A 31 -13.16 10.85 -2.13
N GLU A 32 -12.79 10.79 -0.85
CA GLU A 32 -11.79 11.70 -0.29
C GLU A 32 -10.41 11.48 -0.91
N ALA A 33 -9.98 10.22 -1.00
CA ALA A 33 -8.70 9.85 -1.62
C ALA A 33 -8.63 10.29 -3.09
N LEU A 34 -9.69 10.06 -3.87
CA LEU A 34 -9.79 10.51 -5.27
C LEU A 34 -9.66 12.02 -5.40
N ARG A 35 -10.30 12.80 -4.53
CA ARG A 35 -10.21 14.26 -4.55
C ARG A 35 -8.79 14.73 -4.28
N ILE A 36 -8.09 14.14 -3.29
CA ILE A 36 -6.73 14.53 -2.94
C ILE A 36 -5.73 14.05 -4.01
N THR A 37 -5.87 12.82 -4.50
CA THR A 37 -4.98 12.30 -5.55
C THR A 37 -5.19 13.00 -6.89
N ALA A 38 -6.39 13.49 -7.20
CA ALA A 38 -6.62 14.35 -8.36
C ALA A 38 -5.84 15.66 -8.26
N GLU A 39 -5.74 16.26 -7.07
CA GLU A 39 -4.88 17.45 -6.85
C GLU A 39 -3.40 17.08 -6.99
N ILE A 40 -2.94 16.00 -6.34
CA ILE A 40 -1.55 15.53 -6.42
C ILE A 40 -1.12 15.29 -7.88
N ASN A 41 -2.00 14.69 -8.68
CA ASN A 41 -1.67 14.21 -10.02
C ASN A 41 -1.94 15.24 -11.12
N GLY A 42 -2.73 16.28 -10.83
CA GLY A 42 -3.28 17.20 -11.83
C GLY A 42 -2.33 18.32 -12.26
N LYS A 43 -1.30 18.61 -11.47
CA LYS A 43 -0.32 19.66 -11.75
C LYS A 43 1.00 19.41 -11.03
N TYR A 44 2.01 20.21 -11.33
CA TYR A 44 3.26 20.22 -10.59
C TYR A 44 3.06 20.77 -9.17
N HIS A 45 3.70 20.13 -8.19
CA HIS A 45 3.81 20.57 -6.80
C HIS A 45 5.28 20.61 -6.40
N THR A 46 5.66 21.58 -5.56
CA THR A 46 6.96 21.54 -4.89
C THR A 46 6.99 20.37 -3.90
N PRO A 47 8.18 19.92 -3.45
CA PRO A 47 8.26 18.87 -2.43
C PRO A 47 7.47 19.20 -1.16
N GLU A 48 7.45 20.45 -0.72
CA GLU A 48 6.74 20.92 0.47
C GLU A 48 5.21 20.89 0.29
N GLU A 49 4.74 21.33 -0.88
CA GLU A 49 3.31 21.26 -1.23
C GLU A 49 2.83 19.80 -1.32
N LEU A 50 3.62 18.94 -1.98
CA LEU A 50 3.33 17.52 -2.08
C LEU A 50 3.29 16.87 -0.70
N HIS A 51 4.25 17.17 0.17
CA HIS A 51 4.27 16.66 1.54
C HIS A 51 2.99 17.01 2.30
N THR A 52 2.53 18.26 2.22
CA THR A 52 1.26 18.69 2.83
C THR A 52 0.06 17.90 2.31
N LEU A 53 0.02 17.61 1.00
CA LEU A 53 -1.03 16.79 0.40
C LEU A 53 -0.97 15.34 0.86
N LEU A 54 0.23 14.78 1.05
CA LEU A 54 0.41 13.43 1.59
C LEU A 54 -0.05 13.32 3.04
N GLU A 55 0.20 14.33 3.89
CA GLU A 55 -0.33 14.38 5.25
C GLU A 55 -1.87 14.41 5.26
N GLN A 56 -2.49 15.18 4.37
CA GLN A 56 -3.95 15.17 4.20
C GLN A 56 -4.47 13.80 3.73
N LEU A 57 -3.78 13.19 2.74
CA LEU A 57 -4.17 11.90 2.17
C LEU A 57 -4.10 10.79 3.22
N TRP A 58 -2.98 10.68 3.93
CA TRP A 58 -2.78 9.63 4.93
C TRP A 58 -3.37 9.94 6.30
N GLY A 59 -3.83 11.21 6.52
CA GLY A 59 -4.49 11.64 7.75
C GLY A 59 -3.61 11.46 8.99
N ARG A 60 -2.32 11.72 8.81
CA ARG A 60 -1.29 11.65 9.85
C ARG A 60 -0.06 12.45 9.45
N GLU A 61 0.80 12.72 10.42
CA GLU A 61 2.12 13.28 10.16
C GLU A 61 2.94 12.34 9.27
N VAL A 62 3.65 12.91 8.30
CA VAL A 62 4.51 12.22 7.34
C VAL A 62 5.95 12.66 7.59
N PRO A 63 6.93 11.74 7.66
CA PRO A 63 8.32 12.14 7.78
C PRO A 63 8.76 13.04 6.61
N LYS A 64 9.44 14.15 6.91
CA LYS A 64 9.90 15.10 5.88
C LYS A 64 10.89 14.51 4.86
N THR A 65 11.45 13.37 5.18
CA THR A 65 12.39 12.63 4.34
C THR A 65 11.69 11.70 3.33
N VAL A 66 10.36 11.60 3.39
CA VAL A 66 9.57 10.83 2.41
C VAL A 66 9.54 11.57 1.09
N GLY A 67 9.88 10.85 0.01
CA GLY A 67 9.79 11.34 -1.36
C GLY A 67 8.75 10.59 -2.18
N MET A 68 8.06 11.29 -3.06
CA MET A 68 7.12 10.70 -4.01
C MET A 68 7.19 11.40 -5.35
N PHE A 69 7.08 10.62 -6.44
CA PHE A 69 6.86 11.16 -7.78
C PHE A 69 5.45 10.80 -8.26
N PRO A 70 4.58 11.79 -8.48
CA PRO A 70 3.26 11.57 -9.09
C PRO A 70 3.37 11.02 -10.54
N PRO A 71 2.30 10.39 -11.08
CA PRO A 71 1.02 10.17 -10.42
C PRO A 71 1.06 9.05 -9.39
N PHE A 72 0.25 9.22 -8.35
CA PHE A 72 0.03 8.24 -7.29
C PHE A 72 -1.47 8.01 -7.11
N HIS A 73 -1.87 6.77 -6.85
CA HIS A 73 -3.26 6.39 -6.61
C HIS A 73 -3.39 5.54 -5.35
N THR A 74 -4.45 5.79 -4.60
CA THR A 74 -4.80 4.96 -3.45
C THR A 74 -6.31 4.91 -3.27
N ASP A 75 -6.81 3.81 -2.71
CA ASP A 75 -8.24 3.60 -2.54
C ASP A 75 -8.80 4.27 -1.28
N CYS A 76 -8.00 4.37 -0.22
CA CYS A 76 -8.42 4.89 1.07
C CYS A 76 -7.51 6.04 1.55
N GLY A 77 -6.22 5.88 1.45
CA GLY A 77 -5.20 6.77 2.00
C GLY A 77 -5.04 6.66 3.51
N LYS A 78 -6.10 6.49 4.27
CA LYS A 78 -6.10 6.59 5.74
C LYS A 78 -5.46 5.41 6.46
N ASN A 79 -5.18 4.30 5.76
CA ASN A 79 -4.60 3.09 6.37
C ASN A 79 -3.20 2.75 5.84
N THR A 80 -2.49 3.77 5.33
CA THR A 80 -1.08 3.69 4.93
C THR A 80 -0.20 4.36 5.99
N ILE A 81 0.90 3.69 6.36
CA ILE A 81 1.95 4.19 7.26
C ILE A 81 3.27 4.13 6.52
N VAL A 82 4.04 5.22 6.56
CA VAL A 82 5.32 5.33 5.83
C VAL A 82 6.40 5.81 6.81
N GLY A 83 7.53 5.13 6.80
CA GLY A 83 8.70 5.48 7.60
C GLY A 83 9.59 6.55 6.97
N GLU A 84 10.65 6.89 7.68
CA GLU A 84 11.69 7.83 7.23
C GLU A 84 12.36 7.36 5.93
N ARG A 85 12.76 8.29 5.06
CA ARG A 85 13.53 8.04 3.83
C ARG A 85 12.89 7.04 2.85
N VAL A 86 11.58 6.78 2.99
CA VAL A 86 10.84 6.01 1.98
C VAL A 86 10.71 6.83 0.70
N PHE A 87 10.94 6.19 -0.44
CA PHE A 87 10.71 6.80 -1.74
C PHE A 87 9.71 5.97 -2.56
N ILE A 88 8.68 6.65 -3.07
CA ILE A 88 7.62 6.05 -3.90
C ILE A 88 7.70 6.63 -5.30
N ASN A 89 7.97 5.80 -6.29
CA ASN A 89 8.10 6.23 -7.67
C ASN A 89 6.73 6.38 -8.37
N THR A 90 6.74 6.97 -9.54
CA THR A 90 5.55 7.31 -10.32
C THR A 90 4.70 6.08 -10.70
N GLY A 91 3.40 6.26 -10.73
CA GLY A 91 2.44 5.26 -11.20
C GLY A 91 2.02 4.23 -10.15
N CYS A 92 2.48 4.33 -8.90
CA CYS A 92 2.13 3.38 -7.85
C CYS A 92 0.65 3.43 -7.49
N LYS A 93 0.09 2.26 -7.13
CA LYS A 93 -1.32 2.08 -6.77
C LYS A 93 -1.43 1.27 -5.48
N PHE A 94 -2.00 1.89 -4.45
CA PHE A 94 -2.18 1.27 -3.14
C PHE A 94 -3.65 1.03 -2.86
N GLN A 95 -4.03 -0.25 -2.80
CA GLN A 95 -5.33 -0.64 -2.26
C GLN A 95 -5.14 -0.87 -0.76
N ASP A 96 -5.23 0.19 0.00
CA ASP A 96 -4.69 0.27 1.36
C ASP A 96 -5.72 0.12 2.48
N GLN A 97 -6.98 -0.21 2.19
CA GLN A 97 -8.01 -0.37 3.22
C GLN A 97 -7.61 -1.43 4.26
N GLY A 98 -6.96 -2.53 3.84
CA GLY A 98 -6.49 -3.60 4.72
C GLY A 98 -5.24 -3.26 5.55
N GLY A 99 -4.63 -2.11 5.28
CA GLY A 99 -3.41 -1.63 5.95
C GLY A 99 -2.14 -1.89 5.14
N ILE A 100 -1.35 -0.84 4.96
CA ILE A 100 -0.02 -0.89 4.35
C ILE A 100 0.96 -0.20 5.28
N THR A 101 2.00 -0.90 5.67
CA THR A 101 3.13 -0.34 6.41
C THR A 101 4.38 -0.47 5.57
N ILE A 102 5.08 0.66 5.38
CA ILE A 102 6.34 0.73 4.65
C ILE A 102 7.38 1.31 5.60
N ASP A 103 8.34 0.50 6.00
CA ASP A 103 9.37 0.88 6.93
C ASP A 103 10.46 1.73 6.30
N GLU A 104 11.31 2.27 7.14
CA GLU A 104 12.39 3.19 6.86
C GLU A 104 13.28 2.75 5.69
N GLY A 105 13.58 3.69 4.78
CA GLY A 105 14.54 3.50 3.68
C GLY A 105 14.06 2.64 2.53
N ALA A 106 12.80 2.17 2.53
CA ALA A 106 12.28 1.37 1.44
C ALA A 106 12.15 2.17 0.14
N LEU A 107 12.46 1.54 -0.99
CA LEU A 107 12.38 2.10 -2.33
C LEU A 107 11.29 1.38 -3.13
N ILE A 108 10.22 2.09 -3.47
CA ILE A 108 9.09 1.55 -4.25
C ILE A 108 9.25 2.00 -5.70
N GLY A 109 9.45 1.04 -6.58
CA GLY A 109 9.66 1.28 -8.02
C GLY A 109 8.40 1.73 -8.76
N HIS A 110 8.55 2.07 -10.03
CA HIS A 110 7.46 2.55 -10.88
C HIS A 110 6.33 1.52 -11.01
N ASN A 111 5.09 2.00 -11.02
CA ASN A 111 3.90 1.18 -11.27
C ASN A 111 3.72 -0.01 -10.30
N VAL A 112 4.27 0.05 -9.10
CA VAL A 112 4.06 -0.98 -8.08
C VAL A 112 2.61 -0.96 -7.61
N VAL A 113 2.02 -2.15 -7.48
CA VAL A 113 0.67 -2.36 -6.95
C VAL A 113 0.77 -3.06 -5.60
N LEU A 114 0.19 -2.48 -4.56
CA LEU A 114 0.03 -3.10 -3.25
C LEU A 114 -1.47 -3.35 -3.03
N ALA A 115 -1.90 -4.62 -3.00
CA ALA A 115 -3.30 -5.01 -2.96
C ALA A 115 -3.63 -5.75 -1.66
N THR A 116 -4.35 -5.10 -0.75
CA THR A 116 -4.66 -5.67 0.59
C THR A 116 -6.02 -6.35 0.68
N ILE A 117 -6.85 -6.31 -0.38
CA ILE A 117 -8.23 -6.81 -0.37
C ILE A 117 -8.41 -7.95 -1.36
N ASN A 118 -9.22 -8.93 -0.95
CA ASN A 118 -9.77 -9.97 -1.81
C ASN A 118 -11.29 -9.99 -1.70
N HIS A 119 -11.98 -10.26 -2.80
CA HIS A 119 -13.41 -10.51 -2.81
C HIS A 119 -13.74 -11.96 -2.44
N ASP A 120 -14.95 -12.21 -1.91
CA ASP A 120 -15.43 -13.57 -1.66
C ASP A 120 -15.41 -14.38 -2.96
N LEU A 121 -14.95 -15.61 -2.90
CA LEU A 121 -14.87 -16.50 -4.06
C LEU A 121 -16.25 -16.97 -4.53
N ASP A 122 -17.26 -16.99 -3.64
CA ASP A 122 -18.64 -17.27 -3.99
C ASP A 122 -19.23 -16.10 -4.80
N PRO A 123 -19.66 -16.31 -6.06
CA PRO A 123 -20.25 -15.25 -6.88
C PRO A 123 -21.47 -14.59 -6.24
N ALA A 124 -22.25 -15.32 -5.44
CA ALA A 124 -23.42 -14.77 -4.75
C ALA A 124 -23.07 -13.80 -3.62
N ARG A 125 -21.82 -13.86 -3.12
CA ARG A 125 -21.30 -13.03 -2.04
C ARG A 125 -20.10 -12.18 -2.48
N ARG A 126 -19.86 -12.03 -3.77
CA ARG A 126 -18.69 -11.35 -4.36
C ARG A 126 -18.47 -9.93 -3.86
N GLN A 127 -19.51 -9.25 -3.39
CA GLN A 127 -19.41 -7.91 -2.79
C GLN A 127 -18.78 -7.94 -1.37
N SER A 128 -18.79 -9.09 -0.69
CA SER A 128 -18.10 -9.24 0.59
C SER A 128 -16.61 -9.41 0.36
N MET A 129 -15.82 -8.93 1.32
CA MET A 129 -14.37 -8.88 1.17
C MET A 129 -13.67 -9.42 2.40
N SER A 130 -12.56 -10.08 2.16
CA SER A 130 -11.50 -10.35 3.12
C SER A 130 -10.31 -9.46 2.83
N TYR A 131 -9.48 -9.23 3.81
CA TYR A 131 -8.28 -8.39 3.67
C TYR A 131 -7.20 -8.89 4.61
N ALA A 132 -5.95 -8.51 4.28
CA ALA A 132 -4.83 -8.69 5.18
C ALA A 132 -3.80 -7.59 4.92
N PRO A 133 -3.12 -7.07 5.96
CA PRO A 133 -2.16 -5.99 5.80
C PRO A 133 -0.93 -6.44 5.00
N ILE A 134 -0.31 -5.48 4.31
CA ILE A 134 1.01 -5.64 3.69
C ILE A 134 2.02 -4.91 4.56
N HIS A 135 3.14 -5.59 4.84
CA HIS A 135 4.28 -4.99 5.52
C HIS A 135 5.53 -5.06 4.65
N ILE A 136 6.14 -3.92 4.41
CA ILE A 136 7.39 -3.77 3.67
C ILE A 136 8.45 -3.31 4.67
N GLY A 137 9.42 -4.16 4.93
CA GLY A 137 10.48 -3.94 5.90
C GLY A 137 11.49 -2.88 5.48
N LYS A 138 12.48 -2.65 6.36
CA LYS A 138 13.49 -1.61 6.19
C LYS A 138 14.40 -1.88 4.99
N ASN A 139 14.74 -0.80 4.27
CA ASN A 139 15.65 -0.84 3.13
C ASN A 139 15.26 -1.87 2.04
N VAL A 140 13.98 -2.24 1.95
CA VAL A 140 13.46 -3.08 0.88
C VAL A 140 13.49 -2.32 -0.44
N TRP A 141 13.84 -3.00 -1.52
CA TRP A 141 13.69 -2.47 -2.86
C TRP A 141 12.65 -3.27 -3.65
N ILE A 142 11.53 -2.64 -3.97
CA ILE A 142 10.52 -3.21 -4.86
C ILE A 142 10.75 -2.66 -6.27
N GLY A 143 11.14 -3.52 -7.19
CA GLY A 143 11.36 -3.20 -8.60
C GLY A 143 10.06 -2.82 -9.32
N ALA A 144 10.21 -2.15 -10.46
CA ALA A 144 9.09 -1.65 -11.25
C ALA A 144 8.12 -2.76 -11.69
N ASN A 145 6.83 -2.41 -11.76
CA ASN A 145 5.73 -3.29 -12.16
C ASN A 145 5.51 -4.51 -11.24
N ALA A 146 6.07 -4.52 -10.03
CA ALA A 146 5.78 -5.56 -9.07
C ALA A 146 4.35 -5.40 -8.51
N THR A 147 3.74 -6.54 -8.16
CA THR A 147 2.47 -6.60 -7.43
C THR A 147 2.67 -7.38 -6.14
N VAL A 148 2.28 -6.82 -5.01
CA VAL A 148 2.31 -7.49 -3.70
C VAL A 148 0.88 -7.74 -3.26
N LEU A 149 0.56 -9.00 -2.92
CA LEU A 149 -0.79 -9.41 -2.54
C LEU A 149 -1.03 -9.31 -1.04
N ALA A 150 -2.31 -9.37 -0.67
CA ALA A 150 -2.80 -9.25 0.69
C ALA A 150 -2.11 -10.24 1.65
N GLY A 151 -1.69 -9.73 2.80
CA GLY A 151 -1.08 -10.51 3.88
C GLY A 151 0.42 -10.76 3.73
N VAL A 152 1.06 -10.24 2.69
CA VAL A 152 2.50 -10.45 2.46
C VAL A 152 3.33 -9.53 3.33
N THR A 153 4.34 -10.12 3.97
CA THR A 153 5.45 -9.42 4.62
C THR A 153 6.73 -9.57 3.77
N ILE A 154 7.36 -8.45 3.45
CA ILE A 154 8.67 -8.43 2.79
C ILE A 154 9.71 -8.02 3.83
N GLY A 155 10.62 -8.94 4.16
CA GLY A 155 11.63 -8.76 5.20
C GLY A 155 12.69 -7.73 4.83
N ASP A 156 13.35 -7.19 5.85
CA ASP A 156 14.36 -6.14 5.74
C ASP A 156 15.43 -6.45 4.68
N GLY A 157 15.80 -5.45 3.89
CA GLY A 157 16.83 -5.56 2.88
C GLY A 157 16.49 -6.46 1.68
N ALA A 158 15.27 -6.99 1.59
CA ALA A 158 14.85 -7.83 0.47
C ALA A 158 14.70 -7.01 -0.83
N VAL A 159 14.80 -7.70 -1.96
CA VAL A 159 14.62 -7.13 -3.30
C VAL A 159 13.56 -7.92 -4.07
N VAL A 160 12.58 -7.22 -4.59
CA VAL A 160 11.55 -7.78 -5.48
C VAL A 160 11.84 -7.35 -6.92
N ALA A 161 12.26 -8.28 -7.75
CA ALA A 161 12.65 -8.01 -9.16
C ALA A 161 11.42 -8.20 -10.09
N GLY A 162 10.55 -7.18 -10.20
CA GLY A 162 9.43 -7.16 -11.14
C GLY A 162 8.54 -8.41 -11.06
N ALA A 163 7.94 -8.67 -9.90
CA ALA A 163 7.30 -9.95 -9.58
C ALA A 163 5.85 -9.80 -9.10
N VAL A 164 5.10 -10.90 -9.08
CA VAL A 164 3.85 -11.02 -8.31
C VAL A 164 4.13 -11.79 -7.02
N VAL A 165 4.21 -11.04 -5.91
CA VAL A 165 4.55 -11.59 -4.59
C VAL A 165 3.29 -12.08 -3.89
N THR A 166 3.21 -13.41 -3.70
CA THR A 166 2.04 -14.10 -3.15
C THR A 166 2.29 -14.73 -1.79
N LYS A 167 3.53 -14.65 -1.29
CA LYS A 167 4.00 -15.21 -0.01
C LYS A 167 5.06 -14.30 0.58
N ASP A 168 5.28 -14.42 1.86
CA ASP A 168 6.32 -13.67 2.56
C ASP A 168 7.70 -13.87 1.93
N VAL A 169 8.49 -12.81 2.00
CA VAL A 169 9.87 -12.78 1.51
C VAL A 169 10.81 -12.62 2.70
N GLU A 170 11.72 -13.57 2.86
CA GLU A 170 12.72 -13.54 3.92
C GLU A 170 13.64 -12.31 3.79
N PRO A 171 14.18 -11.79 4.90
CA PRO A 171 15.17 -10.71 4.87
C PRO A 171 16.34 -11.00 3.95
N ASN A 172 16.92 -9.95 3.36
CA ASN A 172 18.10 -10.03 2.49
C ASN A 172 17.98 -11.10 1.38
N THR A 173 16.78 -11.19 0.78
CA THR A 173 16.46 -12.17 -0.27
C THR A 173 16.01 -11.46 -1.54
N ILE A 174 16.54 -11.88 -2.70
CA ILE A 174 16.06 -11.45 -4.01
C ILE A 174 15.02 -12.45 -4.49
N VAL A 175 13.83 -11.95 -4.81
CA VAL A 175 12.73 -12.73 -5.42
C VAL A 175 12.34 -12.16 -6.77
N GLY A 176 11.83 -13.00 -7.68
CA GLY A 176 11.36 -12.58 -9.00
C GLY A 176 10.40 -13.58 -9.62
N GLY A 177 9.67 -13.14 -10.66
CA GLY A 177 8.76 -13.98 -11.44
C GLY A 177 7.29 -13.93 -11.01
N VAL A 178 6.46 -14.73 -11.69
CA VAL A 178 4.99 -14.81 -11.48
C VAL A 178 4.60 -16.29 -11.35
N PRO A 179 4.28 -16.78 -10.12
CA PRO A 179 4.47 -16.12 -8.83
C PRO A 179 5.96 -15.95 -8.48
N ALA A 180 6.26 -15.00 -7.58
CA ALA A 180 7.60 -14.72 -7.12
C ALA A 180 8.25 -15.96 -6.48
N LYS A 181 9.50 -16.22 -6.85
CA LYS A 181 10.35 -17.27 -6.27
C LYS A 181 11.70 -16.68 -5.89
N VAL A 182 12.34 -17.31 -4.92
CA VAL A 182 13.69 -16.93 -4.50
C VAL A 182 14.66 -17.14 -5.67
N ILE A 183 15.41 -16.08 -6.00
CA ILE A 183 16.51 -16.10 -6.95
C ILE A 183 17.81 -16.40 -6.20
N ARG A 184 18.09 -15.62 -5.13
CA ARG A 184 19.26 -15.83 -4.26
C ARG A 184 19.14 -15.03 -2.97
N LYS A 185 19.99 -15.33 -2.00
CA LYS A 185 20.25 -14.49 -0.83
C LYS A 185 21.22 -13.36 -1.20
N ILE A 186 21.16 -12.27 -0.43
CA ILE A 186 22.11 -11.15 -0.50
C ILE A 186 23.12 -11.36 0.63
N ASP A 187 24.38 -11.38 0.29
CA ASP A 187 25.47 -11.46 1.28
C ASP A 187 25.68 -10.05 1.86
N VAL A 188 25.36 -9.87 3.15
CA VAL A 188 25.51 -8.62 3.92
C VAL A 188 26.35 -8.84 5.15
#